data_bebf1467d4137ba1beb033c69432ac8d
#
_entry.id   bebf1467d4137ba1beb033c69432ac8d
#
_cell.length_a   1.000
_cell.length_b   1.000
_cell.length_c   1.000
_cell.angle_alpha   90.00
_cell.angle_beta   90.00
_cell.angle_gamma   90.00
#
_symmetry.space_group_name_H-M   'P 1'
#
loop_
_entity.id
_entity.type
_entity.pdbx_description
1 polymer ?
#
loop_
_entity_poly.entity_id
_entity_poly.type
_entity_poly.pdbx_seq_one_letter_code
_entity_poly.pdbx_strand_id
1 'polypeptide(L)'
;VGGGHSPVFAHASVRIQLEAAGELVQHLRREIGARGDGEYKSPEILRPRRRPIVLWLLGPSSPIHGNAHVHLTDTRFFVLARLLDVLLSGHAVRGIACPGRNPHTRPMALALYQSAEQSYGTARWQEFLTLSANLFRTNNRWLPKTPVQMFYAAVEAMAQTSAAADVQQVISLLRSTRPIAEATRSSHLQNPKLTPLMEPLLPALNRTVHYWGEYTQTLSVVHDEQSALTPERIADMATAIAASHSGRQLSEVRLVDSRREPRVQLADFVAGIARRLA
;
A
#
# COMPACT_ATOMS: atom_id res chain seq x y z
N VAL A 1 5.07 -10.78 2.52
CA VAL A 1 4.37 -10.42 1.29
C VAL A 1 5.28 -10.82 0.15
N GLY A 2 4.90 -11.89 -0.59
CA GLY A 2 5.70 -12.52 -1.62
C GLY A 2 6.05 -11.59 -2.76
N GLY A 3 7.33 -11.60 -3.11
CA GLY A 3 7.93 -10.77 -4.16
C GLY A 3 7.46 -11.13 -5.57
N GLY A 4 6.39 -10.47 -5.98
CA GLY A 4 6.07 -10.27 -7.39
C GLY A 4 5.96 -8.77 -7.58
N HIS A 5 6.66 -8.22 -8.55
CA HIS A 5 6.57 -6.80 -8.92
C HIS A 5 5.21 -6.51 -9.56
N SER A 6 4.13 -6.60 -8.76
CA SER A 6 2.84 -6.08 -9.21
C SER A 6 2.94 -4.55 -9.21
N PRO A 7 2.57 -3.88 -10.31
CA PRO A 7 2.55 -2.43 -10.37
C PRO A 7 1.55 -1.83 -9.36
N VAL A 8 0.63 -2.65 -8.86
CA VAL A 8 -0.46 -2.22 -7.98
C VAL A 8 -0.47 -3.03 -6.69
N PHE A 9 -0.56 -2.34 -5.56
CA PHE A 9 -0.95 -2.90 -4.27
C PHE A 9 -2.46 -2.72 -4.12
N ALA A 10 -3.19 -3.82 -3.86
CA ALA A 10 -4.62 -3.83 -3.63
C ALA A 10 -4.91 -4.15 -2.17
N HIS A 11 -5.71 -3.32 -1.51
CA HIS A 11 -6.26 -3.56 -0.19
C HIS A 11 -7.79 -3.55 -0.30
N ALA A 12 -8.42 -4.70 -0.05
CA ALA A 12 -9.88 -4.82 -0.10
C ALA A 12 -10.46 -4.98 1.29
N SER A 13 -11.73 -4.66 1.40
CA SER A 13 -12.54 -4.87 2.60
C SER A 13 -13.97 -5.25 2.23
N VAL A 14 -14.63 -6.00 3.09
CA VAL A 14 -16.03 -6.38 2.96
C VAL A 14 -16.78 -6.05 4.25
N ARG A 15 -18.03 -5.58 4.11
CA ARG A 15 -18.95 -5.36 5.22
C ARG A 15 -20.04 -6.43 5.15
N ILE A 16 -19.87 -7.52 5.91
CA ILE A 16 -20.75 -8.68 5.87
C ILE A 16 -20.78 -9.35 7.25
N GLN A 17 -21.90 -9.99 7.61
CA GLN A 17 -22.02 -10.78 8.81
C GLN A 17 -21.17 -12.06 8.72
N LEU A 18 -20.69 -12.55 9.86
CA LEU A 18 -19.75 -13.68 9.92
C LEU A 18 -20.36 -14.95 9.31
N GLU A 19 -21.61 -15.25 9.63
CA GLU A 19 -22.34 -16.41 9.15
C GLU A 19 -22.49 -16.38 7.63
N ALA A 20 -22.96 -15.25 7.08
CA ALA A 20 -23.11 -15.04 5.64
C ALA A 20 -21.77 -15.10 4.89
N ALA A 21 -20.69 -14.60 5.51
CA ALA A 21 -19.34 -14.73 4.96
C ALA A 21 -18.89 -16.19 4.92
N GLY A 22 -19.21 -16.98 5.97
CA GLY A 22 -18.92 -18.41 6.04
C GLY A 22 -19.62 -19.20 4.94
N GLU A 23 -20.91 -18.95 4.75
CA GLU A 23 -21.71 -19.58 3.69
C GLU A 23 -21.17 -19.23 2.29
N LEU A 24 -20.81 -17.95 2.07
CA LEU A 24 -20.26 -17.49 0.80
C LEU A 24 -18.90 -18.12 0.49
N VAL A 25 -18.00 -18.20 1.48
CA VAL A 25 -16.71 -18.88 1.32
C VAL A 25 -16.90 -20.37 1.02
N GLN A 26 -17.82 -21.05 1.70
CA GLN A 26 -18.13 -22.46 1.43
C GLN A 26 -18.72 -22.65 0.03
N HIS A 27 -19.61 -21.75 -0.41
CA HIS A 27 -20.13 -21.77 -1.78
C HIS A 27 -19.00 -21.62 -2.80
N LEU A 28 -18.14 -20.61 -2.65
CA LEU A 28 -16.98 -20.42 -3.53
C LEU A 28 -16.05 -21.64 -3.55
N ARG A 29 -15.80 -22.27 -2.41
CA ARG A 29 -14.98 -23.48 -2.33
C ARG A 29 -15.57 -24.64 -3.12
N ARG A 30 -16.88 -24.86 -3.03
CA ARG A 30 -17.58 -25.91 -3.81
C ARG A 30 -17.47 -25.67 -5.31
N GLU A 31 -17.76 -24.44 -5.75
CA GLU A 31 -17.70 -24.05 -7.16
C GLU A 31 -16.27 -24.15 -7.74
N ILE A 32 -15.26 -23.90 -6.92
CA ILE A 32 -13.86 -24.01 -7.30
C ILE A 32 -13.38 -25.48 -7.30
N GLY A 33 -14.13 -26.40 -6.72
CA GLY A 33 -13.75 -27.81 -6.59
C GLY A 33 -12.60 -27.99 -5.59
N ALA A 34 -12.61 -27.23 -4.52
CA ALA A 34 -11.59 -27.22 -3.48
C ALA A 34 -11.63 -28.53 -2.65
N ARG A 35 -10.53 -29.24 -2.57
CA ARG A 35 -10.37 -30.41 -1.68
C ARG A 35 -9.53 -30.00 -0.48
N GLY A 36 -10.09 -30.09 0.75
CA GLY A 36 -9.38 -29.85 2.02
C GLY A 36 -9.61 -28.47 2.64
N ASP A 37 -9.16 -28.30 3.89
CA ASP A 37 -9.35 -27.07 4.71
C ASP A 37 -8.28 -25.99 4.46
N GLY A 38 -7.49 -26.12 3.40
CA GLY A 38 -6.41 -25.19 3.06
C GLY A 38 -6.92 -23.80 2.66
N GLU A 39 -6.10 -22.79 2.94
CA GLU A 39 -6.31 -21.42 2.47
C GLU A 39 -6.34 -21.37 0.94
N TYR A 40 -7.44 -20.85 0.37
CA TYR A 40 -7.57 -20.65 -1.06
C TYR A 40 -7.02 -19.28 -1.45
N LYS A 41 -5.97 -19.29 -2.25
CA LYS A 41 -5.35 -18.04 -2.75
C LYS A 41 -6.06 -17.54 -4.03
N SER A 42 -6.16 -16.23 -4.15
CA SER A 42 -6.78 -15.54 -5.29
C SER A 42 -6.36 -16.05 -6.70
N PRO A 43 -5.13 -16.55 -6.98
CA PRO A 43 -4.79 -17.10 -8.28
C PRO A 43 -5.66 -18.27 -8.73
N GLU A 44 -6.23 -19.02 -7.78
CA GLU A 44 -7.07 -20.16 -8.10
C GLU A 44 -8.43 -19.75 -8.68
N ILE A 45 -9.05 -18.70 -8.14
CA ILE A 45 -10.36 -18.20 -8.62
C ILE A 45 -10.22 -17.45 -9.97
N LEU A 46 -9.03 -16.96 -10.30
CA LEU A 46 -8.75 -16.17 -11.51
C LEU A 46 -8.46 -17.01 -12.75
N ARG A 47 -8.52 -18.36 -12.66
CA ARG A 47 -8.37 -19.22 -13.86
C ARG A 47 -9.51 -18.97 -14.84
N PRO A 48 -9.26 -18.94 -16.18
CA PRO A 48 -10.27 -18.60 -17.19
C PRO A 48 -11.58 -19.41 -17.06
N ARG A 49 -11.48 -20.70 -16.73
CA ARG A 49 -12.65 -21.58 -16.53
C ARG A 49 -13.54 -21.18 -15.35
N ARG A 50 -13.06 -20.33 -14.45
CA ARG A 50 -13.78 -19.85 -13.24
C ARG A 50 -14.31 -18.42 -13.39
N ARG A 51 -14.18 -17.84 -14.58
CA ARG A 51 -14.73 -16.50 -14.88
C ARG A 51 -16.21 -16.33 -14.48
N PRO A 52 -17.12 -17.32 -14.69
CA PRO A 52 -18.49 -17.18 -14.24
C PRO A 52 -18.64 -16.99 -12.73
N ILE A 53 -17.80 -17.65 -11.93
CA ILE A 53 -17.79 -17.52 -10.46
C ILE A 53 -17.37 -16.11 -10.06
N VAL A 54 -16.34 -15.56 -10.71
CA VAL A 54 -15.89 -14.18 -10.45
C VAL A 54 -16.97 -13.18 -10.81
N LEU A 55 -17.63 -13.34 -11.96
CA LEU A 55 -18.74 -12.47 -12.38
C LEU A 55 -19.92 -12.55 -11.44
N TRP A 56 -20.26 -13.75 -10.95
CA TRP A 56 -21.29 -13.91 -9.93
C TRP A 56 -20.90 -13.25 -8.61
N LEU A 57 -19.67 -13.48 -8.12
CA LEU A 57 -19.17 -12.90 -6.86
C LEU A 57 -19.20 -11.37 -6.86
N LEU A 58 -18.89 -10.75 -8.00
CA LEU A 58 -18.90 -9.29 -8.15
C LEU A 58 -20.25 -8.75 -8.64
N GLY A 59 -21.17 -9.63 -9.02
CA GLY A 59 -22.47 -9.29 -9.60
C GLY A 59 -23.52 -8.89 -8.56
N PRO A 60 -24.68 -8.39 -9.04
CA PRO A 60 -25.73 -7.85 -8.15
C PRO A 60 -26.40 -8.89 -7.25
N SER A 61 -26.34 -10.17 -7.58
CA SER A 61 -26.87 -11.25 -6.76
C SER A 61 -25.93 -11.74 -5.65
N SER A 62 -24.71 -11.19 -5.58
CA SER A 62 -23.74 -11.56 -4.55
C SER A 62 -24.02 -10.84 -3.23
N PRO A 63 -23.86 -11.52 -2.07
CA PRO A 63 -23.97 -10.87 -0.75
C PRO A 63 -22.99 -9.72 -0.52
N ILE A 64 -21.89 -9.65 -1.25
CA ILE A 64 -20.90 -8.55 -1.15
C ILE A 64 -21.18 -7.40 -2.11
N HIS A 65 -22.21 -7.47 -2.95
CA HIS A 65 -22.56 -6.35 -3.84
C HIS A 65 -22.96 -5.12 -3.02
N GLY A 66 -22.30 -3.98 -3.29
CA GLY A 66 -22.46 -2.76 -2.50
C GLY A 66 -21.82 -2.80 -1.09
N ASN A 67 -21.28 -3.96 -0.69
CA ASN A 67 -20.62 -4.19 0.60
C ASN A 67 -19.15 -4.57 0.49
N ALA A 68 -18.53 -4.34 -0.66
CA ALA A 68 -17.11 -4.51 -0.88
C ALA A 68 -16.48 -3.18 -1.31
N HIS A 69 -15.28 -2.91 -0.83
CA HIS A 69 -14.48 -1.75 -1.23
C HIS A 69 -13.05 -2.18 -1.51
N VAL A 70 -12.45 -1.61 -2.55
CA VAL A 70 -11.04 -1.83 -2.90
C VAL A 70 -10.33 -0.50 -2.97
N HIS A 71 -9.21 -0.41 -2.27
CA HIS A 71 -8.24 0.65 -2.42
C HIS A 71 -7.05 0.15 -3.23
N LEU A 72 -6.82 0.77 -4.38
CA LEU A 72 -5.67 0.49 -5.24
C LEU A 72 -4.60 1.55 -5.05
N THR A 73 -3.37 1.10 -4.91
CA THR A 73 -2.19 1.96 -4.82
C THR A 73 -1.23 1.59 -5.94
N ASP A 74 -0.99 2.52 -6.87
CA ASP A 74 0.13 2.39 -7.80
C ASP A 74 1.45 2.44 -7.02
N THR A 75 2.23 1.36 -7.10
CA THR A 75 3.43 1.20 -6.28
C THR A 75 4.56 2.13 -6.71
N ARG A 76 4.66 2.49 -7.99
CA ARG A 76 5.66 3.44 -8.50
C ARG A 76 5.34 4.85 -8.00
N PHE A 77 4.08 5.28 -8.19
CA PHE A 77 3.64 6.59 -7.71
C PHE A 77 3.75 6.68 -6.18
N PHE A 78 3.38 5.63 -5.45
CA PHE A 78 3.50 5.57 -4.00
C PHE A 78 4.95 5.81 -3.53
N VAL A 79 5.92 5.12 -4.14
CA VAL A 79 7.34 5.27 -3.80
C VAL A 79 7.82 6.69 -4.06
N LEU A 80 7.51 7.26 -5.23
CA LEU A 80 7.90 8.62 -5.60
C LEU A 80 7.29 9.67 -4.69
N ALA A 81 5.98 9.59 -4.49
CA ALA A 81 5.26 10.55 -3.66
C ALA A 81 5.75 10.49 -2.19
N ARG A 82 5.97 9.29 -1.66
CA ARG A 82 6.51 9.10 -0.31
C ARG A 82 7.93 9.62 -0.18
N LEU A 83 8.79 9.34 -1.15
CA LEU A 83 10.16 9.84 -1.20
C LEU A 83 10.17 11.38 -1.11
N LEU A 84 9.40 12.04 -1.96
CA LEU A 84 9.35 13.49 -2.03
C LEU A 84 8.69 14.11 -0.79
N ASP A 85 7.61 13.49 -0.27
CA ASP A 85 7.00 13.94 0.98
C ASP A 85 8.01 13.91 2.13
N VAL A 86 8.81 12.84 2.25
CA VAL A 86 9.81 12.71 3.32
C VAL A 86 10.97 13.68 3.14
N LEU A 87 11.46 13.87 1.93
CA LEU A 87 12.68 14.63 1.67
C LEU A 87 12.45 16.14 1.48
N LEU A 88 11.26 16.54 1.01
CA LEU A 88 11.00 17.93 0.57
C LEU A 88 9.89 18.64 1.34
N SER A 89 9.10 17.96 2.19
CA SER A 89 7.97 18.62 2.85
C SER A 89 8.36 19.54 4.01
N GLY A 90 9.60 19.45 4.50
CA GLY A 90 10.09 20.25 5.63
C GLY A 90 9.53 19.89 7.00
N HIS A 91 8.70 18.86 7.10
CA HIS A 91 8.12 18.37 8.37
C HIS A 91 8.11 16.84 8.41
N ALA A 92 7.99 16.30 9.63
CA ALA A 92 7.98 14.85 9.84
C ALA A 92 6.76 14.19 9.15
N VAL A 93 7.02 13.27 8.24
CA VAL A 93 6.01 12.50 7.53
C VAL A 93 5.68 11.24 8.32
N ARG A 94 4.40 11.08 8.66
CA ARG A 94 3.92 9.85 9.29
C ARG A 94 3.66 8.79 8.21
N GLY A 95 4.15 7.56 8.43
CA GLY A 95 3.96 6.44 7.50
C GLY A 95 2.48 6.08 7.23
N ILE A 96 1.57 6.45 8.15
CA ILE A 96 0.11 6.28 8.03
C ILE A 96 -0.52 7.23 7.01
N ALA A 97 0.08 8.40 6.77
CA ALA A 97 -0.44 9.37 5.82
C ALA A 97 -0.41 8.82 4.38
N CYS A 98 -1.45 9.10 3.61
CA CYS A 98 -1.46 8.78 2.18
C CYS A 98 -0.47 9.68 1.44
N PRO A 99 0.56 9.14 0.76
CA PRO A 99 1.50 9.95 0.00
C PRO A 99 0.82 10.61 -1.21
N GLY A 100 1.44 11.68 -1.70
CA GLY A 100 0.97 12.43 -2.86
C GLY A 100 -0.29 13.29 -2.59
N ARG A 101 -0.61 13.59 -1.34
CA ARG A 101 -1.64 14.55 -0.95
C ARG A 101 -1.09 15.94 -0.63
N ASN A 102 0.21 16.03 -0.40
CA ASN A 102 0.86 17.32 -0.16
C ASN A 102 0.84 18.14 -1.47
N PRO A 103 0.24 19.34 -1.48
CA PRO A 103 0.11 20.16 -2.68
C PRO A 103 1.47 20.61 -3.24
N HIS A 104 2.52 20.66 -2.41
CA HIS A 104 3.85 21.06 -2.85
C HIS A 104 4.62 19.93 -3.52
N THR A 105 4.55 18.70 -3.01
CA THR A 105 5.32 17.56 -3.53
C THR A 105 4.57 16.75 -4.58
N ARG A 106 3.23 16.81 -4.61
CA ARG A 106 2.41 16.09 -5.58
C ARG A 106 2.74 16.41 -7.04
N PRO A 107 2.85 17.67 -7.47
CA PRO A 107 3.23 17.99 -8.86
C PRO A 107 4.60 17.41 -9.24
N MET A 108 5.56 17.45 -8.32
CA MET A 108 6.89 16.88 -8.51
C MET A 108 6.84 15.34 -8.67
N ALA A 109 6.04 14.66 -7.84
CA ALA A 109 5.83 13.21 -7.96
C ALA A 109 5.19 12.84 -9.30
N LEU A 110 4.24 13.62 -9.77
CA LEU A 110 3.60 13.43 -11.09
C LEU A 110 4.59 13.67 -12.24
N ALA A 111 5.42 14.69 -12.18
CA ALA A 111 6.45 14.95 -13.18
C ALA A 111 7.42 13.77 -13.32
N LEU A 112 7.94 13.27 -12.21
CA LEU A 112 8.76 12.05 -12.21
C LEU A 112 8.01 10.84 -12.75
N TYR A 113 6.79 10.61 -12.30
CA TYR A 113 5.98 9.45 -12.68
C TYR A 113 5.68 9.41 -14.19
N GLN A 114 5.38 10.56 -14.79
CA GLN A 114 4.96 10.67 -16.17
C GLN A 114 6.13 10.77 -17.18
N SER A 115 7.23 11.42 -16.79
CA SER A 115 8.23 11.85 -17.77
C SER A 115 9.63 11.26 -17.52
N ALA A 116 9.93 10.77 -16.31
CA ALA A 116 11.30 10.37 -15.99
C ALA A 116 11.77 9.09 -16.71
N GLU A 117 10.90 8.12 -16.93
CA GLU A 117 11.25 6.90 -17.66
C GLU A 117 11.64 7.20 -19.11
N GLN A 118 10.93 8.12 -19.77
CA GLN A 118 11.26 8.57 -21.11
C GLN A 118 12.59 9.35 -21.15
N SER A 119 12.85 10.16 -20.11
CA SER A 119 14.07 10.99 -20.04
C SER A 119 15.33 10.18 -19.77
N TYR A 120 15.25 9.16 -18.92
CA TYR A 120 16.42 8.43 -18.43
C TYR A 120 16.57 7.01 -18.96
N GLY A 121 15.54 6.49 -19.64
CA GLY A 121 15.45 5.11 -20.09
C GLY A 121 15.02 4.16 -18.97
N THR A 122 14.37 3.05 -19.37
CA THR A 122 13.72 2.10 -18.46
C THR A 122 14.68 1.52 -17.43
N ALA A 123 15.88 1.13 -17.80
CA ALA A 123 16.83 0.48 -16.88
C ALA A 123 17.23 1.41 -15.71
N ARG A 124 17.66 2.65 -16.03
CA ARG A 124 18.08 3.64 -15.01
C ARG A 124 16.91 4.08 -14.17
N TRP A 125 15.74 4.23 -14.77
CA TRP A 125 14.53 4.56 -14.06
C TRP A 125 14.10 3.48 -13.06
N GLN A 126 14.12 2.21 -13.44
CA GLN A 126 13.82 1.09 -12.55
C GLN A 126 14.84 0.97 -11.40
N GLU A 127 16.12 1.21 -11.69
CA GLU A 127 17.16 1.28 -10.65
C GLU A 127 16.85 2.40 -9.64
N PHE A 128 16.55 3.62 -10.12
CA PHE A 128 16.19 4.74 -9.24
C PHE A 128 14.98 4.43 -8.37
N LEU A 129 13.91 3.85 -8.93
CA LEU A 129 12.73 3.44 -8.16
C LEU A 129 13.07 2.40 -7.08
N THR A 130 13.92 1.43 -7.42
CA THR A 130 14.38 0.40 -6.48
C THR A 130 15.19 1.01 -5.34
N LEU A 131 16.12 1.90 -5.65
CA LEU A 131 16.95 2.60 -4.66
C LEU A 131 16.10 3.53 -3.79
N SER A 132 15.12 4.22 -4.36
CA SER A 132 14.14 5.05 -3.64
C SER A 132 13.34 4.23 -2.64
N ALA A 133 12.82 3.07 -3.05
CA ALA A 133 12.09 2.17 -2.15
C ALA A 133 12.98 1.62 -1.03
N ASN A 134 14.26 1.36 -1.30
CA ASN A 134 15.21 0.81 -0.33
C ASN A 134 15.76 1.87 0.64
N LEU A 135 15.72 3.15 0.28
CA LEU A 135 16.27 4.25 1.09
C LEU A 135 15.73 4.24 2.52
N PHE A 136 14.43 4.03 2.69
CA PHE A 136 13.74 4.06 3.99
C PHE A 136 13.27 2.68 4.48
N ARG A 137 13.58 1.59 3.77
CA ARG A 137 13.33 0.24 4.30
C ARG A 137 14.35 -0.11 5.37
N THR A 138 13.90 -0.64 6.50
CA THR A 138 14.76 -1.02 7.64
C THR A 138 14.79 -2.52 7.90
N ASN A 139 13.80 -3.29 7.41
CA ASN A 139 13.55 -4.68 7.80
C ASN A 139 13.74 -5.70 6.67
N ASN A 140 14.69 -5.48 5.75
CA ASN A 140 14.95 -6.42 4.67
C ASN A 140 16.40 -6.97 4.76
N ARG A 141 16.55 -8.28 4.84
CA ARG A 141 17.86 -8.98 4.85
C ARG A 141 18.69 -8.73 3.57
N TRP A 142 18.05 -8.31 2.49
CA TRP A 142 18.67 -8.07 1.20
C TRP A 142 18.95 -6.59 0.93
N LEU A 143 18.86 -5.74 1.96
CA LEU A 143 19.16 -4.32 1.78
C LEU A 143 20.66 -4.10 1.53
N PRO A 144 21.00 -3.19 0.61
CA PRO A 144 22.37 -2.72 0.46
C PRO A 144 22.94 -2.23 1.79
N LYS A 145 24.24 -2.47 2.04
CA LYS A 145 24.91 -1.94 3.25
C LYS A 145 24.89 -0.40 3.33
N THR A 146 24.79 0.27 2.17
CA THR A 146 24.88 1.73 2.04
C THR A 146 23.73 2.31 1.19
N PRO A 147 22.44 2.13 1.58
CA PRO A 147 21.32 2.53 0.72
C PRO A 147 21.29 4.04 0.44
N VAL A 148 21.67 4.89 1.39
CA VAL A 148 21.76 6.34 1.20
C VAL A 148 22.80 6.67 0.15
N GLN A 149 24.01 6.12 0.24
CA GLN A 149 25.09 6.36 -0.72
C GLN A 149 24.68 5.96 -2.14
N MET A 150 24.08 4.76 -2.28
CA MET A 150 23.63 4.26 -3.59
C MET A 150 22.54 5.14 -4.20
N PHE A 151 21.57 5.56 -3.39
CA PHE A 151 20.51 6.45 -3.84
C PHE A 151 21.07 7.78 -4.35
N TYR A 152 21.96 8.45 -3.59
CA TYR A 152 22.53 9.72 -4.01
C TYR A 152 23.53 9.60 -5.17
N ALA A 153 24.21 8.47 -5.34
CA ALA A 153 24.99 8.19 -6.54
C ALA A 153 24.10 8.12 -7.80
N ALA A 154 22.92 7.49 -7.70
CA ALA A 154 21.95 7.47 -8.80
C ALA A 154 21.38 8.87 -9.07
N VAL A 155 21.04 9.65 -8.05
CA VAL A 155 20.58 11.05 -8.19
C VAL A 155 21.63 11.90 -8.92
N GLU A 156 22.92 11.79 -8.56
CA GLU A 156 24.01 12.52 -9.24
C GLU A 156 24.16 12.10 -10.70
N ALA A 157 24.09 10.79 -10.99
CA ALA A 157 24.17 10.30 -12.37
C ALA A 157 22.98 10.80 -13.22
N MET A 158 21.78 10.91 -12.63
CA MET A 158 20.60 11.47 -13.29
C MET A 158 20.72 12.99 -13.49
N ALA A 159 21.27 13.71 -12.52
CA ALA A 159 21.47 15.17 -12.62
C ALA A 159 22.40 15.58 -13.77
N GLN A 160 23.34 14.71 -14.15
CA GLN A 160 24.26 14.92 -15.27
C GLN A 160 23.68 14.54 -16.63
N THR A 161 22.46 13.96 -16.65
CA THR A 161 21.79 13.52 -17.88
C THR A 161 20.72 14.54 -18.24
N SER A 162 20.63 14.92 -19.51
CA SER A 162 19.55 15.80 -20.00
C SER A 162 18.19 15.14 -19.84
N ALA A 163 17.23 15.88 -19.30
CA ALA A 163 15.86 15.44 -19.06
C ALA A 163 14.88 16.59 -19.27
N ALA A 164 13.56 16.31 -19.22
CA ALA A 164 12.53 17.33 -19.20
C ALA A 164 12.75 18.30 -18.03
N ALA A 165 12.48 19.59 -18.22
CA ALA A 165 12.85 20.65 -17.28
C ALA A 165 12.25 20.44 -15.86
N ASP A 166 11.00 19.98 -15.78
CA ASP A 166 10.31 19.67 -14.54
C ASP A 166 10.96 18.47 -13.81
N VAL A 167 11.34 17.42 -14.53
CA VAL A 167 12.08 16.27 -14.00
C VAL A 167 13.46 16.71 -13.50
N GLN A 168 14.17 17.50 -14.30
CA GLN A 168 15.50 18.00 -13.94
C GLN A 168 15.46 18.86 -12.68
N GLN A 169 14.44 19.69 -12.52
CA GLN A 169 14.21 20.47 -11.32
C GLN A 169 14.06 19.59 -10.08
N VAL A 170 13.24 18.53 -10.16
CA VAL A 170 13.04 17.62 -9.02
C VAL A 170 14.34 16.89 -8.66
N ILE A 171 15.08 16.38 -9.66
CA ILE A 171 16.37 15.73 -9.41
C ILE A 171 17.36 16.69 -8.76
N SER A 172 17.41 17.95 -9.21
CA SER A 172 18.27 18.98 -8.61
C SER A 172 17.92 19.27 -7.15
N LEU A 173 16.63 19.31 -6.80
CA LEU A 173 16.17 19.46 -5.41
C LEU A 173 16.59 18.26 -4.54
N LEU A 174 16.45 17.03 -5.05
CA LEU A 174 16.83 15.83 -4.31
C LEU A 174 18.33 15.80 -3.92
N ARG A 175 19.22 16.38 -4.71
CA ARG A 175 20.65 16.43 -4.41
C ARG A 175 20.97 17.03 -3.05
N SER A 176 20.23 18.05 -2.63
CA SER A 176 20.45 18.76 -1.36
C SER A 176 19.84 18.06 -0.13
N THR A 177 19.06 16.99 -0.32
CA THR A 177 18.28 16.37 0.76
C THR A 177 18.99 15.24 1.51
N ARG A 178 20.27 14.98 1.20
CA ARG A 178 21.03 13.88 1.81
C ARG A 178 21.03 13.90 3.35
N PRO A 179 21.24 15.04 4.04
CA PRO A 179 21.20 15.09 5.50
C PRO A 179 19.82 14.67 6.06
N ILE A 180 18.72 15.02 5.36
CA ILE A 180 17.37 14.65 5.75
C ILE A 180 17.18 13.13 5.61
N ALA A 181 17.66 12.54 4.52
CA ALA A 181 17.59 11.11 4.29
C ALA A 181 18.35 10.32 5.36
N GLU A 182 19.57 10.75 5.71
CA GLU A 182 20.41 10.14 6.73
C GLU A 182 19.73 10.21 8.12
N ALA A 183 19.25 11.40 8.50
CA ALA A 183 18.56 11.61 9.78
C ALA A 183 17.28 10.77 9.89
N THR A 184 16.44 10.78 8.84
CA THR A 184 15.18 10.01 8.80
C THR A 184 15.45 8.51 8.90
N ARG A 185 16.41 8.00 8.14
CA ARG A 185 16.79 6.59 8.19
C ARG A 185 17.33 6.20 9.57
N SER A 186 18.22 7.02 10.15
CA SER A 186 18.78 6.79 11.49
C SER A 186 17.66 6.71 12.53
N SER A 187 16.72 7.64 12.51
CA SER A 187 15.56 7.65 13.42
C SER A 187 14.73 6.35 13.32
N HIS A 188 14.46 5.85 12.10
CA HIS A 188 13.71 4.60 11.91
C HIS A 188 14.50 3.35 12.31
N LEU A 189 15.80 3.36 12.19
CA LEU A 189 16.66 2.28 12.66
C LEU A 189 16.72 2.23 14.20
N GLN A 190 16.76 3.39 14.84
CA GLN A 190 16.79 3.52 16.30
C GLN A 190 15.44 3.26 16.97
N ASN A 191 14.35 3.48 16.24
CA ASN A 191 12.99 3.27 16.76
C ASN A 191 12.17 2.35 15.84
N PRO A 192 12.26 1.02 15.99
CA PRO A 192 11.50 0.04 15.20
C PRO A 192 9.98 0.13 15.37
N LYS A 193 9.48 0.85 16.40
CA LYS A 193 8.04 1.08 16.62
C LYS A 193 7.46 2.07 15.62
N LEU A 194 8.28 2.94 15.04
CA LEU A 194 7.82 3.87 14.02
C LEU A 194 7.20 3.13 12.83
N THR A 195 6.17 3.73 12.28
CA THR A 195 5.52 3.21 11.08
C THR A 195 6.50 3.21 9.90
N PRO A 196 6.71 2.06 9.24
CA PRO A 196 7.59 1.99 8.08
C PRO A 196 7.10 2.92 6.96
N LEU A 197 8.00 3.78 6.45
CA LEU A 197 7.63 4.79 5.47
C LEU A 197 7.21 4.19 4.11
N MET A 198 7.84 3.10 3.71
CA MET A 198 7.60 2.44 2.41
C MET A 198 6.62 1.25 2.50
N GLU A 199 5.78 1.21 3.53
CA GLU A 199 4.73 0.19 3.70
C GLU A 199 3.38 0.76 3.26
N PRO A 200 2.74 0.23 2.18
CA PRO A 200 1.48 0.75 1.68
C PRO A 200 0.25 0.31 2.49
N LEU A 201 0.37 -0.71 3.35
CA LEU A 201 -0.77 -1.27 4.07
C LEU A 201 -1.44 -0.25 4.99
N LEU A 202 -0.67 0.47 5.80
CA LEU A 202 -1.23 1.41 6.76
C LEU A 202 -1.95 2.61 6.10
N PRO A 203 -1.41 3.26 5.06
CA PRO A 203 -2.14 4.24 4.28
C PRO A 203 -3.40 3.68 3.62
N ALA A 204 -3.35 2.45 3.11
CA ALA A 204 -4.51 1.81 2.48
C ALA A 204 -5.60 1.49 3.50
N LEU A 205 -5.23 0.96 4.67
CA LEU A 205 -6.15 0.71 5.77
C LEU A 205 -6.79 2.02 6.27
N ASN A 206 -6.01 3.09 6.43
CA ASN A 206 -6.52 4.42 6.75
C ASN A 206 -7.56 4.89 5.71
N ARG A 207 -7.31 4.68 4.41
CA ARG A 207 -8.29 5.01 3.34
C ARG A 207 -9.54 4.16 3.44
N THR A 208 -9.41 2.87 3.75
CA THR A 208 -10.54 1.96 3.96
C THR A 208 -11.42 2.42 5.14
N VAL A 209 -10.81 2.82 6.26
CA VAL A 209 -11.54 3.36 7.41
C VAL A 209 -12.25 4.68 7.03
N HIS A 210 -11.62 5.55 6.26
CA HIS A 210 -12.27 6.76 5.77
C HIS A 210 -13.46 6.47 4.85
N TYR A 211 -13.35 5.50 3.95
CA TYR A 211 -14.44 5.10 3.06
C TYR A 211 -15.65 4.60 3.85
N TRP A 212 -15.46 3.61 4.72
CA TRP A 212 -16.56 3.06 5.51
C TRP A 212 -17.09 4.06 6.55
N GLY A 213 -16.26 4.98 7.01
CA GLY A 213 -16.64 6.07 7.89
C GLY A 213 -17.61 7.08 7.26
N GLU A 214 -17.87 7.02 5.96
CA GLU A 214 -18.95 7.78 5.32
C GLU A 214 -20.34 7.22 5.67
N TYR A 215 -20.39 5.95 6.10
CA TYR A 215 -21.63 5.24 6.43
C TYR A 215 -21.85 5.06 7.95
N THR A 216 -20.81 5.26 8.77
CA THR A 216 -20.88 5.13 10.23
C THR A 216 -19.80 5.95 10.91
N GLN A 217 -20.08 6.42 12.13
CA GLN A 217 -19.09 7.17 12.92
C GLN A 217 -18.07 6.26 13.59
N THR A 218 -18.46 5.04 13.96
CA THR A 218 -17.59 4.10 14.68
C THR A 218 -17.38 2.85 13.85
N LEU A 219 -16.12 2.47 13.68
CA LEU A 219 -15.70 1.31 12.89
C LEU A 219 -14.88 0.35 13.75
N SER A 220 -15.18 -0.94 13.64
CA SER A 220 -14.32 -2.04 14.06
C SER A 220 -13.83 -2.78 12.82
N VAL A 221 -12.54 -3.08 12.77
CA VAL A 221 -11.90 -3.75 11.65
C VAL A 221 -11.39 -5.12 12.10
N VAL A 222 -11.65 -6.15 11.32
CA VAL A 222 -11.02 -7.47 11.43
C VAL A 222 -10.03 -7.61 10.28
N HIS A 223 -8.77 -7.86 10.61
CA HIS A 223 -7.68 -7.88 9.63
C HIS A 223 -6.79 -9.11 9.85
N ASP A 224 -6.20 -9.63 8.77
CA ASP A 224 -5.18 -10.67 8.85
C ASP A 224 -3.97 -10.21 9.66
N GLU A 225 -3.32 -11.14 10.36
CA GLU A 225 -2.07 -10.86 11.07
C GLU A 225 -0.98 -10.41 10.10
N GLN A 226 -0.48 -9.20 10.31
CA GLN A 226 0.57 -8.59 9.50
C GLN A 226 1.61 -7.92 10.38
N SER A 227 2.88 -8.14 10.10
CA SER A 227 3.99 -7.55 10.88
C SER A 227 4.01 -6.02 10.86
N ALA A 228 3.35 -5.40 9.90
CA ALA A 228 3.18 -3.95 9.82
C ALA A 228 2.14 -3.41 10.82
N LEU A 229 1.21 -4.24 11.29
CA LEU A 229 0.12 -3.86 12.19
C LEU A 229 0.48 -4.22 13.64
N THR A 230 1.31 -3.41 14.28
CA THR A 230 1.58 -3.54 15.73
C THR A 230 0.56 -2.75 16.54
N PRO A 231 0.34 -3.09 17.84
CA PRO A 231 -0.57 -2.34 18.72
C PRO A 231 -0.29 -0.84 18.73
N GLU A 232 0.98 -0.44 18.77
CA GLU A 232 1.39 0.97 18.78
C GLU A 232 1.00 1.68 17.48
N ARG A 233 1.23 1.05 16.31
CA ARG A 233 0.89 1.62 15.00
C ARG A 233 -0.62 1.70 14.77
N ILE A 234 -1.37 0.74 15.32
CA ILE A 234 -2.84 0.77 15.33
C ILE A 234 -3.34 1.95 16.18
N ALA A 235 -2.77 2.14 17.37
CA ALA A 235 -3.10 3.27 18.24
C ALA A 235 -2.77 4.63 17.59
N ASP A 236 -1.61 4.74 16.94
CA ASP A 236 -1.22 5.93 16.18
C ASP A 236 -2.21 6.23 15.03
N MET A 237 -2.67 5.18 14.34
CA MET A 237 -3.66 5.31 13.27
C MET A 237 -5.01 5.76 13.82
N ALA A 238 -5.50 5.17 14.91
CA ALA A 238 -6.75 5.56 15.56
C ALA A 238 -6.71 7.04 16.00
N THR A 239 -5.59 7.48 16.59
CA THR A 239 -5.36 8.88 16.96
C THR A 239 -5.38 9.81 15.75
N ALA A 240 -4.73 9.42 14.65
CA ALA A 240 -4.70 10.22 13.42
C ALA A 240 -6.09 10.34 12.76
N ILE A 241 -6.89 9.28 12.80
CA ILE A 241 -8.27 9.26 12.30
C ILE A 241 -9.15 10.18 13.14
N ALA A 242 -9.09 10.07 14.46
CA ALA A 242 -9.86 10.92 15.37
C ALA A 242 -9.52 12.41 15.20
N ALA A 243 -8.25 12.75 14.98
CA ALA A 243 -7.79 14.12 14.76
C ALA A 243 -8.19 14.72 13.41
N SER A 244 -8.70 13.94 12.46
CA SER A 244 -9.01 14.37 11.08
C SER A 244 -10.31 15.18 10.95
N HIS A 245 -10.88 15.72 12.01
CA HIS A 245 -12.12 16.54 12.09
C HIS A 245 -13.39 15.86 11.50
N SER A 246 -13.34 14.57 11.24
CA SER A 246 -14.46 13.85 10.61
C SER A 246 -15.46 13.26 11.63
N GLY A 247 -15.20 13.38 12.93
CA GLY A 247 -15.98 12.72 13.99
C GLY A 247 -15.93 11.19 13.93
N ARG A 248 -15.07 10.63 13.07
CA ARG A 248 -14.95 9.18 12.86
C ARG A 248 -14.03 8.57 13.90
N GLN A 249 -14.35 7.37 14.34
CA GLN A 249 -13.56 6.63 15.32
C GLN A 249 -13.27 5.22 14.82
N LEU A 250 -12.01 4.84 14.87
CA LEU A 250 -11.59 3.45 14.75
C LEU A 250 -11.57 2.88 16.18
N SER A 251 -12.62 2.11 16.53
CA SER A 251 -12.78 1.57 17.88
C SER A 251 -11.86 0.41 18.15
N GLU A 252 -11.61 -0.42 17.12
CA GLU A 252 -10.82 -1.64 17.25
C GLU A 252 -10.22 -2.06 15.91
N VAL A 253 -9.02 -2.62 15.94
CA VAL A 253 -8.46 -3.48 14.87
C VAL A 253 -8.12 -4.81 15.50
N ARG A 254 -8.93 -5.82 15.21
CA ARG A 254 -8.71 -7.18 15.66
C ARG A 254 -7.92 -7.95 14.61
N LEU A 255 -6.73 -8.42 14.98
CA LEU A 255 -5.89 -9.26 14.13
C LEU A 255 -6.28 -10.71 14.30
N VAL A 256 -6.39 -11.45 13.20
CA VAL A 256 -6.86 -12.82 13.14
C VAL A 256 -6.06 -13.66 12.14
N ASP A 257 -6.06 -14.98 12.33
CA ASP A 257 -5.60 -15.93 11.32
C ASP A 257 -6.66 -15.99 10.18
N SER A 258 -6.27 -15.54 8.98
CA SER A 258 -7.14 -15.50 7.80
C SER A 258 -7.77 -16.84 7.46
N ARG A 259 -7.12 -17.96 7.80
CA ARG A 259 -7.66 -19.31 7.59
C ARG A 259 -8.97 -19.58 8.37
N ARG A 260 -9.19 -18.86 9.46
CA ARG A 260 -10.32 -19.02 10.38
C ARG A 260 -11.36 -17.90 10.28
N GLU A 261 -11.08 -16.87 9.50
CA GLU A 261 -11.95 -15.69 9.39
C GLU A 261 -12.45 -15.52 7.94
N PRO A 262 -13.69 -15.98 7.63
CA PRO A 262 -14.23 -15.93 6.27
C PRO A 262 -14.30 -14.53 5.68
N ARG A 263 -14.51 -13.49 6.50
CA ARG A 263 -14.56 -12.09 6.01
C ARG A 263 -13.22 -11.64 5.46
N VAL A 264 -12.13 -12.05 6.11
CA VAL A 264 -10.77 -11.77 5.64
C VAL A 264 -10.48 -12.54 4.35
N GLN A 265 -10.90 -13.82 4.27
CA GLN A 265 -10.75 -14.60 3.03
C GLN A 265 -11.48 -13.96 1.84
N LEU A 266 -12.70 -13.46 2.05
CA LEU A 266 -13.44 -12.74 1.00
C LEU A 266 -12.72 -11.45 0.58
N ALA A 267 -12.20 -10.68 1.53
CA ALA A 267 -11.42 -9.48 1.23
C ALA A 267 -10.18 -9.82 0.40
N ASP A 268 -9.48 -10.91 0.72
CA ASP A 268 -8.32 -11.38 -0.06
C ASP A 268 -8.69 -11.79 -1.48
N PHE A 269 -9.83 -12.45 -1.68
CA PHE A 269 -10.32 -12.76 -3.03
C PHE A 269 -10.60 -11.49 -3.82
N VAL A 270 -11.29 -10.52 -3.23
CA VAL A 270 -11.59 -9.25 -3.88
C VAL A 270 -10.31 -8.46 -4.20
N ALA A 271 -9.35 -8.40 -3.27
CA ALA A 271 -8.05 -7.77 -3.49
C ALA A 271 -7.26 -8.44 -4.63
N GLY A 272 -7.27 -9.78 -4.65
CA GLY A 272 -6.59 -10.54 -5.70
C GLY A 272 -7.21 -10.35 -7.08
N ILE A 273 -8.53 -10.30 -7.18
CA ILE A 273 -9.25 -10.00 -8.42
C ILE A 273 -8.90 -8.58 -8.89
N ALA A 274 -9.04 -7.59 -8.01
CA ALA A 274 -8.78 -6.19 -8.34
C ALA A 274 -7.32 -5.97 -8.81
N ARG A 275 -6.34 -6.57 -8.13
CA ARG A 275 -4.92 -6.50 -8.53
C ARG A 275 -4.65 -7.10 -9.91
N ARG A 276 -5.44 -8.08 -10.35
CA ARG A 276 -5.27 -8.70 -11.66
C ARG A 276 -5.87 -7.88 -12.79
N LEU A 277 -6.90 -7.09 -12.47
CA LEU A 277 -7.61 -6.26 -13.45
C LEU A 277 -6.97 -4.88 -13.61
N ALA A 278 -6.20 -4.43 -12.63
CA ALA A 278 -5.46 -3.17 -12.66
C ALA A 278 -4.07 -3.33 -13.32
#